data_ee47c22745fec1bf7b02b8c192a8303d
#
_entry.id   ee47c22745fec1bf7b02b8c192a8303d
#
_cell.length_a   1.000
_cell.length_b   1.000
_cell.length_c   1.000
_cell.angle_alpha   90.00
_cell.angle_beta   90.00
_cell.angle_gamma   90.00
#
_symmetry.space_group_name_H-M   'P 1'
#
loop_
_entity.id
_entity.type
_entity.pdbx_description
1 polymer ?
#
loop_
_entity_poly.entity_id
_entity_poly.type
_entity_poly.pdbx_seq_one_letter_code
_entity_poly.pdbx_strand_id
1 'polypeptide(L)'
;MILKVAAVYSALIIAQTPAPSQKFLDLKNQLEKHGFQVVLELPPKRGAYGLLSESRKKIWINPVVFDLNIANPTLIHESVHAAQVCAGKGKIRALGLKIQPIANARRLFLRYKDAHRQDLEREAYAVQTQSNSFELAKNLLNKHCNK
;
A
#
# COMPACT_ATOMS: atom_id res chain seq x y z
N MET A 1 19.78 1.75 62.61
CA MET A 1 20.33 1.37 61.29
C MET A 1 19.14 1.31 60.31
N ILE A 2 18.95 2.36 59.50
CA ILE A 2 17.79 2.48 58.62
C ILE A 2 18.25 2.00 57.24
N LEU A 3 17.71 0.85 56.79
CA LEU A 3 17.94 0.34 55.43
C LEU A 3 17.11 1.18 54.44
N LYS A 4 17.77 1.96 53.59
CA LYS A 4 17.15 2.61 52.46
C LYS A 4 17.00 1.58 51.35
N VAL A 5 15.75 1.16 51.10
CA VAL A 5 15.39 0.36 49.91
C VAL A 5 15.31 1.31 48.71
N ALA A 6 16.28 1.22 47.80
CA ALA A 6 16.22 1.93 46.55
C ALA A 6 15.22 1.20 45.62
N ALA A 7 14.10 1.83 45.33
CA ALA A 7 13.15 1.34 44.33
C ALA A 7 13.73 1.55 42.94
N VAL A 8 14.07 0.46 42.27
CA VAL A 8 14.50 0.49 40.85
C VAL A 8 13.24 0.55 40.00
N TYR A 9 12.92 1.74 39.49
CA TYR A 9 11.88 1.89 38.45
C TYR A 9 12.44 1.43 37.11
N SER A 10 12.06 0.23 36.68
CA SER A 10 12.28 -0.21 35.31
C SER A 10 11.29 0.53 34.41
N ALA A 11 11.75 1.54 33.69
CA ALA A 11 10.98 2.19 32.66
C ALA A 11 10.77 1.19 31.52
N LEU A 12 9.54 0.73 31.33
CA LEU A 12 9.16 -0.05 30.16
C LEU A 12 9.15 0.91 28.95
N ILE A 13 10.18 0.82 28.11
CA ILE A 13 10.19 1.52 26.82
C ILE A 13 9.26 0.72 25.90
N ILE A 14 8.03 1.16 25.78
CA ILE A 14 7.10 0.65 24.77
C ILE A 14 7.57 1.24 23.44
N ALA A 15 8.16 0.42 22.57
CA ALA A 15 8.46 0.82 21.20
C ALA A 15 7.15 1.15 20.49
N GLN A 16 6.95 2.43 20.19
CA GLN A 16 5.76 2.88 19.45
C GLN A 16 5.95 2.57 17.97
N THR A 17 4.94 1.94 17.34
CA THR A 17 4.88 1.79 15.88
C THR A 17 4.94 3.18 15.23
N PRO A 18 5.78 3.39 14.19
CA PRO A 18 5.87 4.68 13.51
C PRO A 18 4.50 5.14 12.99
N ALA A 19 4.18 6.43 13.17
CA ALA A 19 2.94 7.00 12.67
C ALA A 19 2.95 7.06 11.13
N PRO A 20 1.79 6.96 10.45
CA PRO A 20 1.67 7.20 9.02
C PRO A 20 2.19 8.59 8.63
N SER A 21 2.88 8.68 7.49
CA SER A 21 3.31 9.98 6.96
C SER A 21 2.10 10.78 6.46
N GLN A 22 2.25 12.12 6.35
CA GLN A 22 1.18 12.95 5.79
C GLN A 22 0.82 12.52 4.35
N LYS A 23 1.82 12.18 3.53
CA LYS A 23 1.59 11.67 2.17
C LYS A 23 0.77 10.38 2.15
N PHE A 24 1.02 9.47 3.10
CA PHE A 24 0.22 8.26 3.26
C PHE A 24 -1.23 8.60 3.59
N LEU A 25 -1.46 9.49 4.54
CA LEU A 25 -2.81 9.91 4.95
C LEU A 25 -3.56 10.61 3.82
N ASP A 26 -2.89 11.46 3.06
CA ASP A 26 -3.47 12.16 1.90
C ASP A 26 -3.92 11.17 0.81
N LEU A 27 -3.09 10.19 0.49
CA LEU A 27 -3.42 9.15 -0.49
C LEU A 27 -4.54 8.24 0.00
N LYS A 28 -4.51 7.85 1.28
CA LYS A 28 -5.60 7.11 1.92
C LYS A 28 -6.93 7.87 1.82
N ASN A 29 -6.95 9.16 2.17
CA ASN A 29 -8.14 9.99 2.07
C ASN A 29 -8.66 10.09 0.63
N GLN A 30 -7.77 10.17 -0.35
CA GLN A 30 -8.17 10.19 -1.76
C GLN A 30 -8.80 8.87 -2.19
N LEU A 31 -8.24 7.73 -1.81
CA LEU A 31 -8.82 6.42 -2.04
C LEU A 31 -10.24 6.32 -1.45
N GLU A 32 -10.42 6.80 -0.23
CA GLU A 32 -11.71 6.80 0.46
C GLU A 32 -12.75 7.71 -0.25
N LYS A 33 -12.33 8.86 -0.77
CA LYS A 33 -13.18 9.72 -1.61
C LYS A 33 -13.64 9.04 -2.89
N HIS A 34 -12.84 8.11 -3.44
CA HIS A 34 -13.19 7.30 -4.61
C HIS A 34 -13.95 6.02 -4.26
N GLY A 35 -14.35 5.84 -2.99
CA GLY A 35 -15.20 4.75 -2.53
C GLY A 35 -14.45 3.48 -2.12
N PHE A 36 -13.13 3.54 -1.94
CA PHE A 36 -12.35 2.44 -1.39
C PHE A 36 -12.23 2.57 0.12
N GLN A 37 -12.53 1.51 0.85
CA GLN A 37 -12.26 1.44 2.29
C GLN A 37 -10.80 1.03 2.51
N VAL A 38 -10.02 1.84 3.22
CA VAL A 38 -8.62 1.53 3.55
C VAL A 38 -8.51 1.23 5.04
N VAL A 39 -8.10 0.02 5.39
CA VAL A 39 -7.97 -0.44 6.78
C VAL A 39 -6.54 -0.85 7.09
N LEU A 40 -6.07 -0.50 8.29
CA LEU A 40 -4.76 -0.90 8.82
C LEU A 40 -4.94 -2.18 9.64
N GLU A 41 -5.15 -3.29 8.94
CA GLU A 41 -5.43 -4.61 9.52
C GLU A 41 -4.70 -5.69 8.73
N LEU A 42 -4.56 -6.87 9.33
CA LEU A 42 -3.99 -8.03 8.64
C LEU A 42 -4.85 -8.38 7.40
N PRO A 43 -4.22 -8.45 6.21
CA PRO A 43 -4.92 -8.96 5.03
C PRO A 43 -5.39 -10.41 5.22
N PRO A 44 -6.52 -10.81 4.60
CA PRO A 44 -6.98 -12.19 4.65
C PRO A 44 -6.02 -13.19 3.98
N LYS A 45 -5.15 -12.71 3.09
CA LYS A 45 -4.08 -13.51 2.49
C LYS A 45 -2.84 -13.46 3.39
N ARG A 46 -2.45 -14.63 3.94
CA ARG A 46 -1.26 -14.73 4.80
C ARG A 46 0.00 -14.24 4.08
N GLY A 47 0.79 -13.44 4.77
CA GLY A 47 2.07 -12.91 4.28
C GLY A 47 1.96 -11.72 3.32
N ALA A 48 0.76 -11.24 3.03
CA ALA A 48 0.58 -10.03 2.23
C ALA A 48 0.87 -8.77 3.06
N TYR A 49 1.56 -7.81 2.46
CA TYR A 49 1.75 -6.47 3.03
C TYR A 49 0.58 -5.55 2.74
N GLY A 50 0.02 -5.64 1.55
CA GLY A 50 -1.21 -5.00 1.14
C GLY A 50 -2.08 -5.97 0.34
N LEU A 51 -3.36 -5.72 0.28
CA LEU A 51 -4.30 -6.49 -0.52
C LEU A 51 -5.52 -5.65 -0.87
N LEU A 52 -5.89 -5.63 -2.15
CA LEU A 52 -7.14 -5.05 -2.61
C LEU A 52 -8.14 -6.15 -2.95
N SER A 53 -9.37 -6.00 -2.44
CA SER A 53 -10.54 -6.74 -2.90
C SER A 53 -11.35 -5.87 -3.84
N GLU A 54 -11.40 -6.24 -5.13
CA GLU A 54 -12.13 -5.48 -6.14
C GLU A 54 -13.66 -5.50 -5.90
N SER A 55 -14.22 -6.63 -5.50
CA SER A 55 -15.65 -6.78 -5.24
C SER A 55 -16.14 -5.98 -4.02
N ARG A 56 -15.27 -5.83 -3.01
CA ARG A 56 -15.58 -5.07 -1.78
C ARG A 56 -15.10 -3.63 -1.83
N LYS A 57 -14.29 -3.27 -2.82
CA LYS A 57 -13.54 -1.99 -2.83
C LYS A 57 -12.82 -1.73 -1.49
N LYS A 58 -12.19 -2.76 -0.96
CA LYS A 58 -11.49 -2.71 0.33
C LYS A 58 -10.02 -3.00 0.15
N ILE A 59 -9.20 -2.17 0.77
CA ILE A 59 -7.74 -2.29 0.80
C ILE A 59 -7.32 -2.56 2.25
N TRP A 60 -6.63 -3.67 2.47
CA TRP A 60 -5.95 -3.96 3.72
C TRP A 60 -4.50 -3.55 3.59
N ILE A 61 -4.00 -2.86 4.59
CA ILE A 61 -2.58 -2.56 4.77
C ILE A 61 -2.15 -3.23 6.07
N ASN A 62 -1.24 -4.19 5.97
CA ASN A 62 -0.71 -4.89 7.13
C ASN A 62 0.08 -3.91 8.01
N PRO A 63 -0.25 -3.75 9.30
CA PRO A 63 0.44 -2.82 10.19
C PRO A 63 1.96 -2.99 10.24
N VAL A 64 2.49 -4.19 9.98
CA VAL A 64 3.93 -4.47 9.96
C VAL A 64 4.71 -3.60 8.96
N VAL A 65 4.04 -3.07 7.93
CA VAL A 65 4.69 -2.23 6.90
C VAL A 65 5.23 -0.91 7.48
N PHE A 66 4.67 -0.45 8.60
CA PHE A 66 5.18 0.74 9.31
C PHE A 66 6.49 0.45 10.01
N ASP A 67 6.60 -0.69 10.68
CA ASP A 67 7.84 -1.13 11.32
C ASP A 67 8.94 -1.42 10.29
N LEU A 68 8.58 -1.94 9.12
CA LEU A 68 9.48 -2.22 8.01
C LEU A 68 9.82 -0.97 7.17
N ASN A 69 9.23 0.18 7.47
CA ASN A 69 9.39 1.42 6.70
C ASN A 69 9.01 1.30 5.20
N ILE A 70 8.01 0.48 4.91
CA ILE A 70 7.48 0.25 3.54
C ILE A 70 6.00 0.60 3.40
N ALA A 71 5.44 1.33 4.36
CA ALA A 71 4.01 1.70 4.34
C ALA A 71 3.64 2.52 3.10
N ASN A 72 4.45 3.52 2.76
CA ASN A 72 4.21 4.38 1.59
C ASN A 72 4.20 3.59 0.27
N PRO A 73 5.26 2.83 -0.08
CA PRO A 73 5.24 2.04 -1.31
C PRO A 73 4.14 0.98 -1.33
N THR A 74 3.76 0.42 -0.19
CA THR A 74 2.64 -0.54 -0.11
C THR A 74 1.32 0.13 -0.47
N LEU A 75 1.00 1.29 0.11
CA LEU A 75 -0.24 2.00 -0.22
C LEU A 75 -0.27 2.48 -1.66
N ILE A 76 0.86 2.96 -2.20
CA ILE A 76 0.98 3.35 -3.61
C ILE A 76 0.67 2.16 -4.52
N HIS A 77 1.24 0.98 -4.24
CA HIS A 77 0.99 -0.25 -4.97
C HIS A 77 -0.50 -0.60 -5.03
N GLU A 78 -1.17 -0.62 -3.88
CA GLU A 78 -2.60 -0.89 -3.80
C GLU A 78 -3.46 0.20 -4.46
N SER A 79 -2.98 1.45 -4.47
CA SER A 79 -3.65 2.57 -5.17
C SER A 79 -3.66 2.39 -6.69
N VAL A 80 -2.61 1.81 -7.25
CA VAL A 80 -2.58 1.48 -8.68
C VAL A 80 -3.62 0.39 -8.98
N HIS A 81 -3.73 -0.64 -8.15
CA HIS A 81 -4.79 -1.64 -8.28
C HIS A 81 -6.18 -1.03 -8.15
N ALA A 82 -6.38 -0.06 -7.27
CA ALA A 82 -7.65 0.69 -7.20
C ALA A 82 -7.97 1.43 -8.50
N ALA A 83 -6.99 2.10 -9.12
CA ALA A 83 -7.16 2.74 -10.41
C ALA A 83 -7.47 1.72 -11.53
N GLN A 84 -6.86 0.54 -11.49
CA GLN A 84 -7.15 -0.57 -12.41
C GLN A 84 -8.59 -1.09 -12.25
N VAL A 85 -9.11 -1.15 -11.03
CA VAL A 85 -10.52 -1.49 -10.77
C VAL A 85 -11.46 -0.42 -11.33
N CYS A 86 -11.16 0.85 -11.11
CA CYS A 86 -11.93 1.97 -11.66
C CYS A 86 -11.95 1.96 -13.20
N ALA A 87 -10.78 1.77 -13.82
CA ALA A 87 -10.64 1.72 -15.28
C ALA A 87 -11.44 0.56 -15.90
N GLY A 88 -11.55 -0.55 -15.19
CA GLY A 88 -12.32 -1.73 -15.59
C GLY A 88 -13.78 -1.69 -15.17
N LYS A 89 -14.29 -0.59 -14.61
CA LYS A 89 -15.67 -0.44 -14.13
C LYS A 89 -16.08 -1.54 -13.14
N GLY A 90 -15.22 -1.80 -12.16
CA GLY A 90 -15.41 -2.81 -11.12
C GLY A 90 -14.72 -4.14 -11.37
N LYS A 91 -14.21 -4.39 -12.58
CA LYS A 91 -13.33 -5.51 -12.90
C LYS A 91 -11.91 -4.99 -13.14
N ILE A 92 -10.95 -5.53 -12.41
CA ILE A 92 -9.57 -5.06 -12.52
C ILE A 92 -9.04 -5.18 -13.96
N ARG A 93 -8.44 -4.11 -14.48
CA ARG A 93 -7.93 -4.03 -15.83
C ARG A 93 -6.62 -3.23 -15.86
N ALA A 94 -5.64 -3.70 -16.65
CA ALA A 94 -4.40 -2.97 -16.88
C ALA A 94 -4.67 -1.58 -17.49
N LEU A 95 -3.88 -0.59 -17.07
CA LEU A 95 -4.03 0.83 -17.48
C LEU A 95 -3.27 1.13 -18.79
N GLY A 96 -2.39 0.24 -19.23
CA GLY A 96 -1.54 0.44 -20.40
C GLY A 96 -0.38 1.40 -20.15
N LEU A 97 0.13 1.46 -18.92
CA LEU A 97 1.23 2.34 -18.55
C LEU A 97 2.51 1.99 -19.30
N LYS A 98 3.17 3.02 -19.83
CA LYS A 98 4.47 2.89 -20.51
C LYS A 98 5.65 2.97 -19.55
N ILE A 99 5.44 3.42 -18.33
CA ILE A 99 6.46 3.48 -17.28
C ILE A 99 6.93 2.06 -16.96
N GLN A 100 8.24 1.90 -16.82
CA GLN A 100 8.83 0.62 -16.42
C GLN A 100 9.23 0.63 -14.94
N PRO A 101 9.04 -0.48 -14.23
CA PRO A 101 9.57 -0.63 -12.88
C PRO A 101 11.09 -0.71 -12.90
N ILE A 102 11.74 -0.44 -11.76
CA ILE A 102 13.18 -0.68 -11.61
C ILE A 102 13.48 -2.18 -11.87
N ALA A 103 14.68 -2.46 -12.39
CA ALA A 103 15.08 -3.80 -12.82
C ALA A 103 14.91 -4.88 -11.72
N ASN A 104 15.23 -4.55 -10.48
CA ASN A 104 15.11 -5.47 -9.34
C ASN A 104 13.66 -5.88 -9.00
N ALA A 105 12.67 -5.09 -9.40
CA ALA A 105 11.25 -5.41 -9.18
C ALA A 105 10.71 -6.45 -10.18
N ARG A 106 11.41 -6.66 -11.30
CA ARG A 106 10.94 -7.52 -12.40
C ARG A 106 10.59 -8.94 -11.94
N ARG A 107 11.42 -9.57 -11.13
CA ARG A 107 11.18 -10.93 -10.61
C ARG A 107 9.94 -11.02 -9.71
N LEU A 108 9.48 -9.90 -9.13
CA LEU A 108 8.33 -9.89 -8.22
C LEU A 108 7.01 -10.11 -8.96
N PHE A 109 6.88 -9.59 -10.18
CA PHE A 109 5.67 -9.79 -10.99
C PHE A 109 5.79 -10.93 -12.01
N LEU A 110 7.00 -11.26 -12.48
CA LEU A 110 7.22 -12.41 -13.36
C LEU A 110 6.95 -13.77 -12.69
N ARG A 111 6.89 -13.82 -11.36
CA ARG A 111 6.50 -15.04 -10.63
C ARG A 111 5.04 -15.46 -10.87
N TYR A 112 4.18 -14.53 -11.31
CA TYR A 112 2.80 -14.87 -11.65
C TYR A 112 2.76 -15.60 -12.98
N LYS A 113 2.05 -16.73 -13.04
CA LYS A 113 1.92 -17.54 -14.27
C LYS A 113 0.96 -16.93 -15.27
N ASP A 114 -0.04 -16.19 -14.80
CA ASP A 114 -1.02 -15.50 -15.62
C ASP A 114 -0.45 -14.17 -16.16
N ALA A 115 -0.40 -14.02 -17.47
CA ALA A 115 0.11 -12.82 -18.14
C ALA A 115 -0.69 -11.57 -17.76
N HIS A 116 -2.00 -11.67 -17.62
CA HIS A 116 -2.84 -10.55 -17.19
C HIS A 116 -2.46 -10.10 -15.77
N ARG A 117 -2.26 -11.04 -14.85
CA ARG A 117 -1.79 -10.73 -13.50
C ARG A 117 -0.40 -10.11 -13.50
N GLN A 118 0.50 -10.58 -14.36
CA GLN A 118 1.82 -9.97 -14.52
C GLN A 118 1.71 -8.52 -14.96
N ASP A 119 0.84 -8.19 -15.90
CA ASP A 119 0.65 -6.81 -16.38
C ASP A 119 0.11 -5.90 -15.27
N LEU A 120 -0.84 -6.35 -14.49
CA LEU A 120 -1.39 -5.60 -13.36
C LEU A 120 -0.29 -5.29 -12.33
N GLU A 121 0.48 -6.29 -11.94
CA GLU A 121 1.57 -6.14 -10.96
C GLU A 121 2.73 -5.29 -11.53
N ARG A 122 3.07 -5.46 -12.81
CA ARG A 122 4.09 -4.63 -13.47
C ARG A 122 3.75 -3.16 -13.37
N GLU A 123 2.50 -2.78 -13.62
CA GLU A 123 2.07 -1.39 -13.54
C GLU A 123 2.13 -0.87 -12.10
N ALA A 124 1.72 -1.66 -11.12
CA ALA A 124 1.80 -1.29 -9.71
C ALA A 124 3.25 -1.07 -9.26
N TYR A 125 4.16 -1.98 -9.61
CA TYR A 125 5.59 -1.81 -9.33
C TYR A 125 6.23 -0.68 -10.15
N ALA A 126 5.77 -0.44 -11.38
CA ALA A 126 6.25 0.67 -12.19
C ALA A 126 5.99 2.02 -11.52
N VAL A 127 4.81 2.25 -10.97
CA VAL A 127 4.45 3.48 -10.25
C VAL A 127 5.16 3.54 -8.89
N GLN A 128 5.09 2.46 -8.12
CA GLN A 128 5.66 2.38 -6.77
C GLN A 128 7.15 2.74 -6.73
N THR A 129 7.89 2.41 -7.77
CA THR A 129 9.35 2.58 -7.82
C THR A 129 9.81 3.90 -8.43
N GLN A 130 8.89 4.81 -8.80
CA GLN A 130 9.25 6.14 -9.28
C GLN A 130 9.48 7.11 -8.13
N SER A 131 10.34 8.10 -8.34
CA SER A 131 10.62 9.16 -7.35
C SER A 131 9.39 10.02 -7.03
N ASN A 132 8.48 10.18 -7.99
CA ASN A 132 7.21 10.91 -7.87
C ASN A 132 5.99 9.98 -7.70
N SER A 133 6.17 8.82 -7.10
CA SER A 133 5.16 7.75 -7.01
C SER A 133 3.84 8.18 -6.39
N PHE A 134 3.85 9.02 -5.35
CA PHE A 134 2.62 9.54 -4.75
C PHE A 134 1.80 10.39 -5.72
N GLU A 135 2.47 11.28 -6.44
CA GLU A 135 1.82 12.12 -7.45
C GLU A 135 1.23 11.28 -8.58
N LEU A 136 1.99 10.32 -9.10
CA LEU A 136 1.52 9.39 -10.12
C LEU A 136 0.29 8.60 -9.65
N ALA A 137 0.31 8.04 -8.44
CA ALA A 137 -0.82 7.31 -7.88
C ALA A 137 -2.07 8.19 -7.77
N LYS A 138 -1.93 9.41 -7.26
CA LYS A 138 -3.04 10.38 -7.15
C LYS A 138 -3.61 10.75 -8.52
N ASN A 139 -2.76 10.97 -9.51
CA ASN A 139 -3.19 11.30 -10.87
C ASN A 139 -3.92 10.13 -11.53
N LEU A 140 -3.48 8.89 -11.33
CA LEU A 140 -4.16 7.69 -11.84
C LEU A 140 -5.55 7.52 -11.22
N LEU A 141 -5.69 7.74 -9.91
CA LEU A 141 -7.00 7.71 -9.24
C LEU A 141 -7.92 8.78 -9.79
N ASN A 142 -7.45 10.01 -9.94
CA ASN A 142 -8.26 11.10 -10.50
C ASN A 142 -8.67 10.82 -11.95
N LYS A 143 -7.77 10.29 -12.76
CA LYS A 143 -8.04 9.98 -14.17
C LYS A 143 -9.07 8.87 -14.34
N HIS A 144 -9.00 7.82 -13.55
CA HIS A 144 -9.76 6.60 -13.77
C HIS A 144 -10.97 6.44 -12.84
N CYS A 145 -10.96 7.05 -11.65
CA CYS A 145 -12.01 6.91 -10.65
C CYS A 145 -12.99 8.10 -10.59
N ASN A 146 -12.68 9.22 -11.21
CA ASN A 146 -13.65 10.30 -11.36
C ASN A 146 -14.72 9.88 -12.38
N LYS A 147 -15.97 9.93 -11.95
CA LYS A 147 -17.16 9.73 -12.79
C LYS A 147 -17.64 11.07 -13.32
#